data_0b9bf39d9f0283124c8292265bd61222
#
_entry.id   0b9bf39d9f0283124c8292265bd61222
#
_cell.length_a   1.000
_cell.length_b   1.000
_cell.length_c   1.000
_cell.angle_alpha   90.00
_cell.angle_beta   90.00
_cell.angle_gamma   90.00
#
_symmetry.space_group_name_H-M   'P 1'
#
loop_
_entity.id
_entity.type
_entity.pdbx_description
1 polymer ?
#
loop_
_entity_poly.entity_id
_entity_poly.type
_entity_poly.pdbx_seq_one_letter_code
_entity_poly.pdbx_strand_id
1 'polypeptide(L)'
;MTIEITQDTATEEERAGALAERFLGQFGGAVELLTVELGRRLRLYETLAAAGAVTAGELAERAAIAPRYALEWLDQQAAAGILDVEDADGSDRRRFRLPAGHAAVLLATDSPAYLLGAAPLLLGVARTVPAVADAFATGRGVEYADFGDELRFGIAELNRPGFTTELRAWVERLPDVAARLEVGGTILDAGCGEGWSTIGLARAFPAATVVGIDLDERSVDAARHHVAGAGLGDRVTIVRGNAADATALRAAAGDRVTLVTAFQALHDMGRPVQALAAFREVLGDGGAILVGDEHGDDEKAAPAGEVERLKLAMSVLHCVPATWAESDAVVNGTVLRSHTMTSWVAEAGLTSCEVLDVEHPFWRFYRLS
;
A
#
# COMPACT_ATOMS: atom_id res chain seq x y z
N MET A 1 -33.81 21.27 -7.86
CA MET A 1 -33.33 20.88 -6.52
C MET A 1 -32.31 21.92 -6.12
N THR A 2 -32.71 22.84 -5.22
CA THR A 2 -31.87 23.96 -4.77
C THR A 2 -30.89 23.39 -3.76
N ILE A 3 -29.59 23.41 -4.09
CA ILE A 3 -28.53 23.06 -3.14
C ILE A 3 -28.50 24.18 -2.11
N GLU A 4 -28.98 23.94 -0.91
CA GLU A 4 -28.71 24.81 0.24
C GLU A 4 -27.22 24.72 0.54
N ILE A 5 -26.47 25.71 0.10
CA ILE A 5 -25.11 25.95 0.59
C ILE A 5 -25.29 26.43 2.03
N THR A 6 -25.08 25.54 3.00
CA THR A 6 -24.91 25.93 4.41
C THR A 6 -23.73 26.90 4.44
N GLN A 7 -24.01 28.20 4.55
CA GLN A 7 -22.97 29.19 4.77
C GLN A 7 -22.31 28.87 6.09
N ASP A 8 -21.04 28.48 6.05
CA ASP A 8 -20.17 28.41 7.23
C ASP A 8 -20.13 29.82 7.84
N THR A 9 -20.69 29.95 9.05
CA THR A 9 -20.80 31.22 9.75
C THR A 9 -19.55 31.61 10.54
N ALA A 10 -18.48 30.81 10.45
CA ALA A 10 -17.21 31.06 11.10
C ALA A 10 -16.56 32.36 10.58
N THR A 11 -16.04 33.17 11.51
CA THR A 11 -15.29 34.37 11.16
C THR A 11 -13.97 34.01 10.49
N GLU A 12 -13.35 34.92 9.76
CA GLU A 12 -12.04 34.72 9.14
C GLU A 12 -10.94 34.43 10.17
N GLU A 13 -11.04 34.99 11.39
CA GLU A 13 -10.12 34.70 12.49
C GLU A 13 -10.28 33.27 13.02
N GLU A 14 -11.52 32.80 13.19
CA GLU A 14 -11.80 31.42 13.59
C GLU A 14 -11.31 30.42 12.52
N ARG A 15 -11.51 30.69 11.22
CA ARG A 15 -10.99 29.90 10.13
C ARG A 15 -9.46 29.84 10.10
N ALA A 16 -8.80 30.98 10.32
CA ALA A 16 -7.34 31.04 10.40
C ALA A 16 -6.80 30.24 11.59
N GLY A 17 -7.45 30.37 12.77
CA GLY A 17 -7.08 29.60 13.95
C GLY A 17 -7.23 28.10 13.77
N ALA A 18 -8.36 27.65 13.22
CA ALA A 18 -8.61 26.23 12.96
C ALA A 18 -7.62 25.64 11.95
N LEU A 19 -7.26 26.40 10.91
CA LEU A 19 -6.25 25.95 9.93
C LEU A 19 -4.86 25.84 10.56
N ALA A 20 -4.47 26.82 11.39
CA ALA A 20 -3.18 26.84 12.07
C ALA A 20 -3.06 25.64 13.06
N GLU A 21 -4.09 25.37 13.85
CA GLU A 21 -4.13 24.24 14.78
C GLU A 21 -4.01 22.90 14.00
N ARG A 22 -4.76 22.74 12.92
CA ARG A 22 -4.67 21.55 12.06
C ARG A 22 -3.27 21.37 11.49
N PHE A 23 -2.63 22.44 11.01
CA PHE A 23 -1.26 22.37 10.47
C PHE A 23 -0.23 22.01 11.53
N LEU A 24 -0.39 22.52 12.74
CA LEU A 24 0.50 22.17 13.86
C LEU A 24 0.40 20.67 14.18
N GLY A 25 -0.82 20.13 14.25
CA GLY A 25 -1.03 18.69 14.46
C GLY A 25 -0.45 17.84 13.34
N GLN A 26 -0.65 18.21 12.06
CA GLN A 26 -0.09 17.51 10.92
C GLN A 26 1.44 17.55 10.90
N PHE A 27 2.03 18.70 11.23
CA PHE A 27 3.48 18.85 11.33
C PHE A 27 4.06 17.97 12.44
N GLY A 28 3.43 17.97 13.64
CA GLY A 28 3.83 17.10 14.75
C GLY A 28 3.81 15.64 14.36
N GLY A 29 2.69 15.14 13.81
CA GLY A 29 2.58 13.74 13.37
C GLY A 29 3.57 13.36 12.28
N ALA A 30 3.85 14.25 11.32
CA ALA A 30 4.83 14.00 10.28
C ALA A 30 6.26 13.86 10.84
N VAL A 31 6.64 14.73 11.78
CA VAL A 31 7.95 14.65 12.44
C VAL A 31 8.06 13.41 13.31
N GLU A 32 6.99 13.03 14.01
CA GLU A 32 6.93 11.77 14.79
C GLU A 32 7.14 10.53 13.90
N LEU A 33 6.46 10.45 12.75
CA LEU A 33 6.67 9.35 11.79
C LEU A 33 8.12 9.27 11.30
N LEU A 34 8.82 10.39 11.15
CA LEU A 34 10.25 10.36 10.80
C LEU A 34 11.12 9.80 11.93
N THR A 35 10.73 9.99 13.20
CA THR A 35 11.43 9.34 14.33
C THR A 35 11.11 7.85 14.42
N VAL A 36 9.91 7.44 14.00
CA VAL A 36 9.55 6.02 13.82
C VAL A 36 10.41 5.38 12.72
N GLU A 37 10.59 6.06 11.58
CA GLU A 37 11.48 5.58 10.51
C GLU A 37 12.94 5.42 10.98
N LEU A 38 13.42 6.33 11.82
CA LEU A 38 14.74 6.22 12.44
C LEU A 38 14.83 4.96 13.32
N GLY A 39 13.81 4.70 14.14
CA GLY A 39 13.70 3.49 14.96
C GLY A 39 13.71 2.20 14.13
N ARG A 40 12.98 2.18 13.02
CA ARG A 40 12.97 1.08 12.06
C ARG A 40 14.35 0.83 11.46
N ARG A 41 15.00 1.87 10.91
CA ARG A 41 16.35 1.77 10.28
C ARG A 41 17.41 1.24 11.22
N LEU A 42 17.36 1.67 12.47
CA LEU A 42 18.31 1.27 13.50
C LEU A 42 17.87 0.01 14.27
N ARG A 43 16.72 -0.59 13.90
CA ARG A 43 16.15 -1.79 14.53
C ARG A 43 15.96 -1.64 16.04
N LEU A 44 15.56 -0.43 16.47
CA LEU A 44 15.42 -0.12 17.90
C LEU A 44 14.18 -0.79 18.48
N TYR A 45 13.10 -0.93 17.72
CA TYR A 45 11.88 -1.61 18.16
C TYR A 45 12.09 -3.10 18.36
N GLU A 46 12.82 -3.79 17.46
CA GLU A 46 13.18 -5.19 17.62
C GLU A 46 14.09 -5.38 18.83
N THR A 47 15.02 -4.46 19.03
CA THR A 47 15.93 -4.48 20.18
C THR A 47 15.16 -4.33 21.49
N LEU A 48 14.19 -3.42 21.56
CA LEU A 48 13.31 -3.23 22.71
C LEU A 48 12.41 -4.45 22.96
N ALA A 49 11.82 -5.00 21.91
CA ALA A 49 10.95 -6.18 22.00
C ALA A 49 11.70 -7.40 22.55
N ALA A 50 12.95 -7.60 22.14
CA ALA A 50 13.80 -8.70 22.60
C ALA A 50 14.33 -8.51 24.02
N ALA A 51 14.61 -7.26 24.43
CA ALA A 51 15.25 -6.94 25.69
C ALA A 51 14.27 -6.70 26.86
N GLY A 52 13.01 -6.35 26.55
CA GLY A 52 12.05 -5.89 27.55
C GLY A 52 12.34 -4.44 27.99
N ALA A 53 12.16 -4.12 29.27
CA ALA A 53 12.43 -2.79 29.78
C ALA A 53 13.96 -2.52 29.86
N VAL A 54 14.42 -1.44 29.22
CA VAL A 54 15.84 -1.05 29.15
C VAL A 54 16.05 0.42 29.52
N THR A 55 17.22 0.73 30.03
CA THR A 55 17.71 2.12 30.14
C THR A 55 18.27 2.59 28.81
N ALA A 56 18.50 3.91 28.66
CA ALA A 56 19.12 4.47 27.47
C ALA A 56 20.55 3.92 27.21
N GLY A 57 21.32 3.68 28.28
CA GLY A 57 22.65 3.07 28.18
C GLY A 57 22.59 1.63 27.65
N GLU A 58 21.67 0.83 28.18
CA GLU A 58 21.45 -0.57 27.75
C GLU A 58 20.98 -0.65 26.28
N LEU A 59 20.09 0.27 25.84
CA LEU A 59 19.69 0.33 24.44
C LEU A 59 20.86 0.73 23.54
N ALA A 60 21.62 1.75 23.94
CA ALA A 60 22.78 2.23 23.19
C ALA A 60 23.83 1.13 22.96
N GLU A 61 24.12 0.35 24.00
CA GLU A 61 25.06 -0.79 23.92
C GLU A 61 24.53 -1.87 22.96
N ARG A 62 23.25 -2.27 23.10
CA ARG A 62 22.63 -3.34 22.28
C ARG A 62 22.48 -2.98 20.82
N ALA A 63 22.11 -1.73 20.54
CA ALA A 63 21.91 -1.23 19.20
C ALA A 63 23.18 -0.63 18.55
N ALA A 64 24.30 -0.60 19.28
CA ALA A 64 25.57 0.00 18.87
C ALA A 64 25.42 1.46 18.41
N ILE A 65 24.66 2.27 19.16
CA ILE A 65 24.44 3.70 18.90
C ILE A 65 24.98 4.56 20.03
N ALA A 66 25.16 5.86 19.79
CA ALA A 66 25.64 6.77 20.82
C ALA A 66 24.59 6.96 21.94
N PRO A 67 24.99 6.90 23.24
CA PRO A 67 24.04 6.95 24.36
C PRO A 67 23.14 8.21 24.39
N ARG A 68 23.67 9.36 23.96
CA ARG A 68 22.89 10.61 23.92
C ARG A 68 21.75 10.53 22.91
N TYR A 69 21.96 9.92 21.74
CA TYR A 69 20.91 9.69 20.75
C TYR A 69 19.89 8.66 21.21
N ALA A 70 20.33 7.59 21.89
CA ALA A 70 19.43 6.62 22.48
C ALA A 70 18.47 7.26 23.50
N LEU A 71 18.99 8.12 24.39
CA LEU A 71 18.18 8.81 25.39
C LEU A 71 17.17 9.75 24.70
N GLU A 72 17.59 10.58 23.76
CA GLU A 72 16.71 11.53 23.07
C GLU A 72 15.59 10.82 22.31
N TRP A 73 15.91 9.73 21.62
CA TRP A 73 14.92 8.95 20.89
C TRP A 73 13.93 8.26 21.82
N LEU A 74 14.41 7.67 22.92
CA LEU A 74 13.54 7.02 23.93
C LEU A 74 12.60 8.03 24.60
N ASP A 75 13.11 9.19 24.96
CA ASP A 75 12.30 10.27 25.55
C ASP A 75 11.22 10.77 24.58
N GLN A 76 11.56 10.95 23.31
CA GLN A 76 10.61 11.35 22.29
C GLN A 76 9.55 10.25 22.06
N GLN A 77 9.95 8.97 21.95
CA GLN A 77 9.00 7.86 21.75
C GLN A 77 8.06 7.68 22.96
N ALA A 78 8.55 7.92 24.15
CA ALA A 78 7.74 7.92 25.36
C ALA A 78 6.78 9.12 25.42
N ALA A 79 7.25 10.31 25.03
CA ALA A 79 6.40 11.50 24.94
C ALA A 79 5.29 11.35 23.89
N ALA A 80 5.56 10.63 22.78
CA ALA A 80 4.58 10.27 21.77
C ALA A 80 3.64 9.13 22.22
N GLY A 81 3.84 8.54 23.39
CA GLY A 81 3.02 7.43 23.90
C GLY A 81 3.29 6.08 23.20
N ILE A 82 4.39 5.98 22.45
CA ILE A 82 4.79 4.73 21.76
C ILE A 82 5.44 3.76 22.75
N LEU A 83 6.20 4.26 23.71
CA LEU A 83 6.86 3.47 24.75
C LEU A 83 6.27 3.76 26.13
N ASP A 84 6.16 2.71 26.95
CA ASP A 84 5.93 2.86 28.38
C ASP A 84 7.23 3.26 29.09
N VAL A 85 7.11 4.05 30.15
CA VAL A 85 8.21 4.43 31.03
C VAL A 85 7.94 3.89 32.43
N GLU A 86 8.88 3.09 32.93
CA GLU A 86 8.94 2.72 34.35
C GLU A 86 9.83 3.78 35.03
N ASP A 87 9.20 4.71 35.74
CA ASP A 87 9.92 5.80 36.40
C ASP A 87 10.59 5.29 37.68
N ALA A 88 11.90 5.41 37.72
CA ALA A 88 12.70 5.21 38.91
C ALA A 88 13.23 6.59 39.37
N ASP A 89 12.40 7.35 40.03
CA ASP A 89 12.76 8.60 40.72
C ASP A 89 13.31 9.75 39.84
N GLY A 90 12.86 9.86 38.58
CA GLY A 90 13.20 10.98 37.68
C GLY A 90 14.69 11.10 37.32
N SER A 91 15.43 10.01 37.42
CA SER A 91 16.88 9.93 37.17
C SER A 91 17.19 9.29 35.82
N ASP A 92 18.48 9.31 35.43
CA ASP A 92 19.05 8.60 34.25
C ASP A 92 18.80 7.06 34.28
N ARG A 93 18.04 6.55 35.25
CA ARG A 93 17.67 5.15 35.41
C ARG A 93 16.29 4.80 34.92
N ARG A 94 15.57 5.76 34.27
CA ARG A 94 14.27 5.45 33.62
C ARG A 94 14.44 4.26 32.69
N ARG A 95 13.49 3.33 32.76
CA ARG A 95 13.44 2.17 31.89
C ARG A 95 12.30 2.31 30.90
N PHE A 96 12.57 2.06 29.66
CA PHE A 96 11.62 2.18 28.57
C PHE A 96 11.28 0.79 28.05
N ARG A 97 10.02 0.59 27.74
CA ARG A 97 9.50 -0.70 27.26
C ARG A 97 8.56 -0.49 26.09
N LEU A 98 8.70 -1.31 25.05
CA LEU A 98 7.71 -1.40 23.98
C LEU A 98 6.54 -2.28 24.44
N PRO A 99 5.30 -1.73 24.58
CA PRO A 99 4.13 -2.54 24.91
C PRO A 99 3.84 -3.58 23.84
N ALA A 100 3.31 -4.74 24.22
CA ALA A 100 3.00 -5.81 23.27
C ALA A 100 1.97 -5.40 22.21
N GLY A 101 0.98 -4.56 22.58
CA GLY A 101 0.02 -4.00 21.62
C GLY A 101 0.69 -3.08 20.59
N HIS A 102 1.68 -2.29 21.02
CA HIS A 102 2.42 -1.40 20.11
C HIS A 102 3.41 -2.18 19.23
N ALA A 103 3.97 -3.28 19.75
CA ALA A 103 4.78 -4.21 18.96
C ALA A 103 3.95 -4.84 17.82
N ALA A 104 2.65 -5.05 17.99
CA ALA A 104 1.77 -5.53 16.93
C ALA A 104 1.63 -4.53 15.77
N VAL A 105 1.74 -3.23 16.06
CA VAL A 105 1.71 -2.15 15.05
C VAL A 105 3.05 -1.97 14.34
N LEU A 106 4.16 -2.17 15.06
CA LEU A 106 5.48 -1.78 14.59
C LEU A 106 6.34 -2.97 14.12
N LEU A 107 6.02 -4.21 14.53
CA LEU A 107 6.88 -5.36 14.26
C LEU A 107 6.14 -6.58 13.71
N ALA A 108 4.86 -6.76 14.05
CA ALA A 108 4.13 -7.97 13.66
C ALA A 108 3.53 -7.81 12.25
N THR A 109 4.29 -8.13 11.23
CA THR A 109 3.92 -8.00 9.81
C THR A 109 2.67 -8.79 9.40
N ASP A 110 2.24 -9.74 10.22
CA ASP A 110 1.02 -10.54 10.03
C ASP A 110 -0.17 -9.99 10.85
N SER A 111 0.06 -8.93 11.64
CA SER A 111 -1.01 -8.28 12.42
C SER A 111 -1.84 -7.38 11.51
N PRO A 112 -3.17 -7.43 11.56
CA PRO A 112 -4.02 -6.46 10.85
C PRO A 112 -3.83 -5.02 11.34
N ALA A 113 -3.20 -4.82 12.50
CA ALA A 113 -2.84 -3.51 13.04
C ALA A 113 -1.46 -3.00 12.58
N TYR A 114 -0.69 -3.81 11.84
CA TYR A 114 0.65 -3.42 11.39
C TYR A 114 0.62 -2.21 10.47
N LEU A 115 1.38 -1.17 10.81
CA LEU A 115 1.35 0.11 10.10
C LEU A 115 2.74 0.75 9.94
N LEU A 116 3.81 0.03 10.23
CA LEU A 116 5.18 0.57 10.15
C LEU A 116 5.53 1.13 8.76
N GLY A 117 4.93 0.58 7.70
CA GLY A 117 5.13 1.03 6.32
C GLY A 117 4.79 2.52 6.08
N ALA A 118 3.95 3.14 6.93
CA ALA A 118 3.60 4.55 6.79
C ALA A 118 4.81 5.49 6.94
N ALA A 119 5.77 5.13 7.79
CA ALA A 119 6.95 5.96 8.03
C ALA A 119 7.92 6.02 6.82
N PRO A 120 8.38 4.90 6.23
CA PRO A 120 9.17 4.94 4.99
C PRO A 120 8.37 5.49 3.80
N LEU A 121 7.05 5.24 3.70
CA LEU A 121 6.22 5.84 2.64
C LEU A 121 6.25 7.36 2.69
N LEU A 122 6.05 7.96 3.89
CA LEU A 122 6.15 9.41 4.08
C LEU A 122 7.52 9.94 3.62
N LEU A 123 8.60 9.25 3.96
CA LEU A 123 9.95 9.66 3.57
C LEU A 123 10.13 9.58 2.04
N GLY A 124 9.62 8.54 1.39
CA GLY A 124 9.66 8.35 -0.05
C GLY A 124 8.98 9.50 -0.79
N VAL A 125 7.73 9.82 -0.45
CA VAL A 125 7.01 10.93 -1.08
C VAL A 125 7.61 12.29 -0.75
N ALA A 126 8.13 12.50 0.46
CA ALA A 126 8.75 13.77 0.83
C ALA A 126 10.01 14.08 0.01
N ARG A 127 10.78 13.06 -0.36
CA ARG A 127 11.98 13.21 -1.19
C ARG A 127 11.68 13.64 -2.62
N THR A 128 10.52 13.28 -3.15
CA THR A 128 10.16 13.58 -4.54
C THR A 128 9.42 14.91 -4.72
N VAL A 129 9.07 15.61 -3.63
CA VAL A 129 8.37 16.91 -3.71
C VAL A 129 9.01 17.90 -4.67
N PRO A 130 10.36 18.10 -4.72
CA PRO A 130 10.98 18.98 -5.70
C PRO A 130 10.72 18.54 -7.15
N ALA A 131 10.86 17.25 -7.46
CA ALA A 131 10.61 16.71 -8.80
C ALA A 131 9.12 16.81 -9.19
N VAL A 132 8.22 16.57 -8.24
CA VAL A 132 6.78 16.77 -8.43
C VAL A 132 6.45 18.24 -8.70
N ALA A 133 7.08 19.19 -8.00
CA ALA A 133 6.90 20.61 -8.27
C ALA A 133 7.35 21.00 -9.69
N ASP A 134 8.46 20.44 -10.17
CA ASP A 134 8.92 20.62 -11.54
C ASP A 134 7.96 19.98 -12.55
N ALA A 135 7.38 18.82 -12.22
CA ALA A 135 6.35 18.16 -13.00
C ALA A 135 5.09 19.04 -13.15
N PHE A 136 4.64 19.69 -12.08
CA PHE A 136 3.54 20.65 -12.13
C PHE A 136 3.80 21.82 -13.10
N ALA A 137 5.03 22.32 -13.15
CA ALA A 137 5.40 23.43 -14.01
C ALA A 137 5.55 23.01 -15.49
N THR A 138 5.93 21.78 -15.76
CA THR A 138 6.31 21.30 -17.10
C THR A 138 5.28 20.42 -17.77
N GLY A 139 4.31 19.88 -17.02
CA GLY A 139 3.36 18.87 -17.49
C GLY A 139 4.02 17.51 -17.78
N ARG A 140 5.22 17.25 -17.24
CA ARG A 140 5.89 15.94 -17.33
C ARG A 140 5.63 15.17 -16.04
N GLY A 141 5.70 13.83 -16.10
CA GLY A 141 5.61 12.98 -14.92
C GLY A 141 6.94 12.88 -14.16
N VAL A 142 6.92 12.06 -13.11
CA VAL A 142 8.09 11.62 -12.34
C VAL A 142 8.13 10.10 -12.46
N GLU A 143 9.22 9.56 -13.01
CA GLU A 143 9.36 8.12 -13.20
C GLU A 143 9.20 7.36 -11.89
N TYR A 144 8.48 6.23 -11.90
CA TYR A 144 8.25 5.42 -10.68
C TYR A 144 9.58 5.05 -10.00
N ALA A 145 10.63 4.82 -10.78
CA ALA A 145 11.97 4.52 -10.28
C ALA A 145 12.56 5.63 -9.39
N ASP A 146 12.19 6.89 -9.62
CA ASP A 146 12.74 8.05 -8.92
C ASP A 146 12.13 8.24 -7.52
N PHE A 147 11.02 7.58 -7.21
CA PHE A 147 10.41 7.60 -5.87
C PHE A 147 11.22 6.83 -4.82
N GLY A 148 12.11 5.95 -5.26
CA GLY A 148 13.08 5.28 -4.40
C GLY A 148 12.51 4.06 -3.66
N ASP A 149 13.42 3.39 -2.93
CA ASP A 149 13.11 2.13 -2.27
C ASP A 149 12.21 2.31 -1.04
N GLU A 150 12.27 3.49 -0.38
CA GLU A 150 11.43 3.79 0.78
C GLU A 150 9.94 3.83 0.42
N LEU A 151 9.58 4.37 -0.75
CA LEU A 151 8.19 4.38 -1.20
C LEU A 151 7.71 2.95 -1.50
N ARG A 152 8.48 2.17 -2.27
CA ARG A 152 8.14 0.78 -2.61
C ARG A 152 7.93 -0.07 -1.36
N PHE A 153 8.92 -0.05 -0.46
CA PHE A 153 8.86 -0.75 0.81
C PHE A 153 7.64 -0.29 1.64
N GLY A 154 7.40 1.01 1.71
CA GLY A 154 6.27 1.57 2.45
C GLY A 154 4.92 1.07 1.93
N ILE A 155 4.69 1.10 0.62
CA ILE A 155 3.47 0.58 -0.03
C ILE A 155 3.35 -0.93 0.23
N ALA A 156 4.41 -1.68 0.01
CA ALA A 156 4.43 -3.13 0.18
C ALA A 156 4.09 -3.54 1.62
N GLU A 157 4.69 -2.89 2.61
CA GLU A 157 4.45 -3.21 4.02
C GLU A 157 3.08 -2.74 4.53
N LEU A 158 2.51 -1.65 4.00
CA LEU A 158 1.15 -1.23 4.34
C LEU A 158 0.08 -2.22 3.84
N ASN A 159 0.30 -2.83 2.69
CA ASN A 159 -0.65 -3.77 2.10
C ASN A 159 -0.46 -5.21 2.61
N ARG A 160 0.71 -5.55 3.10
CA ARG A 160 1.09 -6.90 3.53
C ARG A 160 0.12 -7.53 4.52
N PRO A 161 -0.41 -6.84 5.56
CA PRO A 161 -1.37 -7.43 6.48
C PRO A 161 -2.63 -7.95 5.78
N GLY A 162 -3.25 -7.18 4.92
CA GLY A 162 -4.43 -7.60 4.15
C GLY A 162 -4.13 -8.83 3.28
N PHE A 163 -3.00 -8.84 2.58
CA PHE A 163 -2.58 -9.98 1.77
C PHE A 163 -2.28 -11.23 2.59
N THR A 164 -1.86 -11.07 3.83
CA THR A 164 -1.55 -12.20 4.71
C THR A 164 -2.79 -12.76 5.41
N THR A 165 -3.73 -11.90 5.82
CA THR A 165 -4.83 -12.26 6.71
C THR A 165 -6.18 -12.36 6.01
N GLU A 166 -6.44 -11.58 4.97
CA GLU A 166 -7.76 -11.41 4.39
C GLU A 166 -7.89 -11.89 2.93
N LEU A 167 -6.78 -12.00 2.21
CA LEU A 167 -6.77 -12.25 0.76
C LEU A 167 -7.56 -13.52 0.38
N ARG A 168 -7.47 -14.59 1.18
CA ARG A 168 -8.27 -15.81 0.95
C ARG A 168 -9.76 -15.48 0.97
N ALA A 169 -10.23 -14.74 1.96
CA ALA A 169 -11.64 -14.35 2.09
C ALA A 169 -12.10 -13.47 0.93
N TRP A 170 -11.23 -12.64 0.38
CA TRP A 170 -11.56 -11.84 -0.82
C TRP A 170 -11.80 -12.73 -2.04
N VAL A 171 -10.92 -13.71 -2.28
CA VAL A 171 -11.10 -14.66 -3.41
C VAL A 171 -12.32 -15.57 -3.20
N GLU A 172 -12.64 -15.94 -1.97
CA GLU A 172 -13.84 -16.75 -1.66
C GLU A 172 -15.17 -16.04 -1.96
N ARG A 173 -15.15 -14.70 -2.18
CA ARG A 173 -16.30 -13.98 -2.76
C ARG A 173 -16.60 -14.35 -4.22
N LEU A 174 -15.69 -15.09 -4.85
CA LEU A 174 -15.85 -15.71 -6.16
C LEU A 174 -15.90 -17.25 -5.98
N PRO A 175 -16.98 -17.84 -5.46
CA PRO A 175 -17.00 -19.24 -5.00
C PRO A 175 -16.74 -20.25 -6.11
N ASP A 176 -17.15 -19.95 -7.33
CA ASP A 176 -16.91 -20.76 -8.53
C ASP A 176 -15.41 -20.78 -8.90
N VAL A 177 -14.71 -19.66 -8.78
CA VAL A 177 -13.27 -19.52 -9.02
C VAL A 177 -12.48 -20.17 -7.88
N ALA A 178 -12.84 -19.87 -6.62
CA ALA A 178 -12.18 -20.43 -5.45
C ALA A 178 -12.23 -21.96 -5.45
N ALA A 179 -13.39 -22.58 -5.76
CA ALA A 179 -13.52 -24.02 -5.86
C ALA A 179 -12.59 -24.66 -6.93
N ARG A 180 -12.34 -23.95 -8.03
CA ARG A 180 -11.38 -24.41 -9.06
C ARG A 180 -9.95 -24.31 -8.59
N LEU A 181 -9.60 -23.24 -7.88
CA LEU A 181 -8.26 -23.02 -7.33
C LEU A 181 -7.90 -24.01 -6.22
N GLU A 182 -8.87 -24.54 -5.50
CA GLU A 182 -8.66 -25.61 -4.49
C GLU A 182 -8.14 -26.93 -5.11
N VAL A 183 -8.45 -27.17 -6.36
CA VAL A 183 -8.01 -28.41 -7.05
C VAL A 183 -6.91 -28.16 -8.09
N GLY A 184 -6.52 -26.92 -8.30
CA GLY A 184 -5.46 -26.50 -9.23
C GLY A 184 -5.83 -25.23 -9.98
N GLY A 185 -5.06 -24.93 -11.02
CA GLY A 185 -5.29 -23.75 -11.88
C GLY A 185 -4.16 -22.74 -11.80
N THR A 186 -4.28 -21.69 -12.60
CA THR A 186 -3.28 -20.62 -12.67
C THR A 186 -3.88 -19.31 -12.17
N ILE A 187 -3.17 -18.62 -11.30
CA ILE A 187 -3.47 -17.25 -10.86
C ILE A 187 -2.42 -16.34 -11.50
N LEU A 188 -2.85 -15.25 -12.10
CA LEU A 188 -2.01 -14.15 -12.57
C LEU A 188 -2.25 -12.93 -11.69
N ASP A 189 -1.22 -12.49 -10.98
CA ASP A 189 -1.23 -11.33 -10.09
C ASP A 189 -0.56 -10.15 -10.81
N ALA A 190 -1.37 -9.23 -11.32
CA ALA A 190 -0.94 -8.13 -12.18
C ALA A 190 -0.66 -6.86 -11.35
N GLY A 191 0.53 -6.29 -11.48
CA GLY A 191 1.02 -5.23 -10.61
C GLY A 191 1.36 -5.77 -9.23
N CYS A 192 2.08 -6.88 -9.17
CA CYS A 192 2.33 -7.62 -7.93
C CYS A 192 3.29 -6.91 -6.95
N GLY A 193 3.93 -5.81 -7.37
CA GLY A 193 4.88 -5.06 -6.56
C GLY A 193 5.96 -5.97 -5.96
N GLU A 194 6.20 -5.88 -4.66
CA GLU A 194 7.17 -6.72 -3.94
C GLU A 194 6.67 -8.16 -3.64
N GLY A 195 5.53 -8.57 -4.21
CA GLY A 195 5.06 -9.96 -4.25
C GLY A 195 4.30 -10.45 -3.04
N TRP A 196 3.87 -9.59 -2.11
CA TRP A 196 3.12 -10.04 -0.93
C TRP A 196 1.74 -10.58 -1.28
N SER A 197 1.03 -10.00 -2.24
CA SER A 197 -0.22 -10.54 -2.80
C SER A 197 -0.01 -11.90 -3.45
N THR A 198 1.03 -12.04 -4.28
CA THR A 198 1.41 -13.29 -4.95
C THR A 198 1.69 -14.41 -3.95
N ILE A 199 2.44 -14.10 -2.87
CA ILE A 199 2.73 -15.03 -1.76
C ILE A 199 1.44 -15.39 -1.03
N GLY A 200 0.58 -14.41 -0.75
CA GLY A 200 -0.71 -14.59 -0.10
C GLY A 200 -1.62 -15.54 -0.91
N LEU A 201 -1.75 -15.32 -2.23
CA LEU A 201 -2.48 -16.17 -3.16
C LEU A 201 -1.95 -17.60 -3.17
N ALA A 202 -0.64 -17.74 -3.25
CA ALA A 202 0.00 -19.05 -3.24
C ALA A 202 -0.21 -19.81 -1.92
N ARG A 203 -0.25 -19.14 -0.79
CA ARG A 203 -0.55 -19.74 0.51
C ARG A 203 -2.03 -20.09 0.66
N ALA A 204 -2.91 -19.21 0.16
CA ALA A 204 -4.35 -19.40 0.20
C ALA A 204 -4.81 -20.60 -0.64
N PHE A 205 -4.16 -20.83 -1.80
CA PHE A 205 -4.51 -21.89 -2.76
C PHE A 205 -3.29 -22.78 -3.08
N PRO A 206 -2.99 -23.75 -2.20
CA PRO A 206 -1.76 -24.56 -2.34
C PRO A 206 -1.67 -25.43 -3.60
N ALA A 207 -2.80 -25.75 -4.23
CA ALA A 207 -2.86 -26.53 -5.46
C ALA A 207 -2.65 -25.69 -6.74
N ALA A 208 -2.78 -24.34 -6.63
CA ALA A 208 -2.63 -23.44 -7.77
C ALA A 208 -1.17 -23.08 -8.03
N THR A 209 -0.85 -22.78 -9.30
CA THR A 209 0.36 -22.03 -9.67
C THR A 209 0.06 -20.54 -9.71
N VAL A 210 1.01 -19.72 -9.28
CA VAL A 210 0.83 -18.26 -9.23
C VAL A 210 1.93 -17.58 -10.01
N VAL A 211 1.55 -16.65 -10.88
CA VAL A 211 2.48 -15.81 -11.64
C VAL A 211 2.25 -14.36 -11.23
N GLY A 212 3.25 -13.74 -10.64
CA GLY A 212 3.26 -12.30 -10.41
C GLY A 212 3.95 -11.58 -11.57
N ILE A 213 3.33 -10.49 -12.04
CA ILE A 213 3.92 -9.63 -13.05
C ILE A 213 3.93 -8.18 -12.58
N ASP A 214 5.08 -7.51 -12.74
CA ASP A 214 5.24 -6.10 -12.44
C ASP A 214 6.19 -5.43 -13.43
N LEU A 215 5.99 -4.13 -13.68
CA LEU A 215 6.82 -3.35 -14.61
C LEU A 215 8.15 -2.90 -13.96
N ASP A 216 8.11 -2.60 -12.65
CA ASP A 216 9.26 -2.08 -11.92
C ASP A 216 10.27 -3.17 -11.58
N GLU A 217 11.49 -3.01 -12.08
CA GLU A 217 12.56 -3.99 -11.93
C GLU A 217 12.92 -4.26 -10.46
N ARG A 218 12.98 -3.20 -9.63
CA ARG A 218 13.33 -3.34 -8.22
C ARG A 218 12.26 -4.06 -7.42
N SER A 219 11.00 -3.78 -7.70
CA SER A 219 9.86 -4.52 -7.11
C SER A 219 9.92 -5.99 -7.49
N VAL A 220 10.19 -6.31 -8.75
CA VAL A 220 10.36 -7.69 -9.24
C VAL A 220 11.50 -8.42 -8.51
N ASP A 221 12.64 -7.76 -8.33
CA ASP A 221 13.77 -8.37 -7.64
C ASP A 221 13.50 -8.59 -6.15
N ALA A 222 12.82 -7.66 -5.49
CA ALA A 222 12.34 -7.83 -4.11
C ALA A 222 11.32 -8.98 -4.02
N ALA A 223 10.36 -9.04 -4.94
CA ALA A 223 9.36 -10.11 -5.00
C ALA A 223 9.98 -11.50 -5.15
N ARG A 224 10.98 -11.63 -6.02
CA ARG A 224 11.73 -12.90 -6.18
C ARG A 224 12.43 -13.31 -4.89
N HIS A 225 13.04 -12.34 -4.20
CA HIS A 225 13.67 -12.59 -2.90
C HIS A 225 12.66 -13.05 -1.85
N HIS A 226 11.51 -12.37 -1.76
CA HIS A 226 10.44 -12.72 -0.82
C HIS A 226 9.84 -14.10 -1.11
N VAL A 227 9.58 -14.43 -2.38
CA VAL A 227 9.10 -15.76 -2.81
C VAL A 227 10.09 -16.86 -2.44
N ALA A 228 11.39 -16.64 -2.68
CA ALA A 228 12.43 -17.58 -2.30
C ALA A 228 12.50 -17.76 -0.78
N GLY A 229 12.45 -16.66 -0.03
CA GLY A 229 12.42 -16.66 1.44
C GLY A 229 11.18 -17.35 2.02
N ALA A 230 10.04 -17.31 1.30
CA ALA A 230 8.81 -18.02 1.66
C ALA A 230 8.82 -19.51 1.29
N GLY A 231 9.83 -20.00 0.56
CA GLY A 231 9.93 -21.39 0.11
C GLY A 231 8.89 -21.75 -0.95
N LEU A 232 8.45 -20.79 -1.79
CA LEU A 232 7.37 -20.97 -2.76
C LEU A 232 7.84 -21.07 -4.23
N GLY A 233 9.16 -21.11 -4.47
CA GLY A 233 9.72 -21.07 -5.83
C GLY A 233 9.30 -22.19 -6.77
N ASP A 234 8.80 -23.32 -6.24
CA ASP A 234 8.35 -24.45 -7.07
C ASP A 234 7.03 -24.19 -7.82
N ARG A 235 6.23 -23.21 -7.36
CA ARG A 235 4.89 -22.94 -7.91
C ARG A 235 4.54 -21.45 -8.02
N VAL A 236 5.50 -20.57 -7.67
CA VAL A 236 5.38 -19.12 -7.84
C VAL A 236 6.48 -18.62 -8.76
N THR A 237 6.09 -17.90 -9.80
CA THR A 237 7.01 -17.27 -10.75
C THR A 237 6.79 -15.76 -10.72
N ILE A 238 7.87 -14.97 -10.66
CA ILE A 238 7.82 -13.51 -10.75
C ILE A 238 8.48 -13.06 -12.06
N VAL A 239 7.72 -12.34 -12.86
CA VAL A 239 8.12 -11.89 -14.20
C VAL A 239 8.11 -10.37 -14.26
N ARG A 240 9.15 -9.77 -14.85
CA ARG A 240 9.11 -8.37 -15.23
C ARG A 240 8.35 -8.23 -16.55
N GLY A 241 7.29 -7.42 -16.58
CA GLY A 241 6.52 -7.20 -17.78
C GLY A 241 5.40 -6.18 -17.60
N ASN A 242 4.86 -5.72 -18.72
CA ASN A 242 3.73 -4.80 -18.72
C ASN A 242 2.41 -5.57 -18.68
N ALA A 243 1.58 -5.31 -17.68
CA ALA A 243 0.26 -5.93 -17.52
C ALA A 243 -0.74 -5.57 -18.65
N ALA A 244 -0.47 -4.53 -19.42
CA ALA A 244 -1.25 -4.17 -20.62
C ALA A 244 -0.82 -4.91 -21.91
N ASP A 245 0.21 -5.80 -21.83
CA ASP A 245 0.68 -6.60 -22.97
C ASP A 245 0.16 -8.04 -22.87
N ALA A 246 -0.89 -8.37 -23.59
CA ALA A 246 -1.47 -9.71 -23.63
C ALA A 246 -0.47 -10.79 -24.07
N THR A 247 0.52 -10.45 -24.90
CA THR A 247 1.55 -11.40 -25.34
C THR A 247 2.48 -11.73 -24.17
N ALA A 248 2.89 -10.73 -23.40
CA ALA A 248 3.69 -10.93 -22.20
C ALA A 248 2.93 -11.74 -21.15
N LEU A 249 1.65 -11.44 -20.91
CA LEU A 249 0.81 -12.19 -19.98
C LEU A 249 0.67 -13.66 -20.40
N ARG A 250 0.41 -13.92 -21.68
CA ARG A 250 0.28 -15.27 -22.23
C ARG A 250 1.59 -16.04 -22.13
N ALA A 251 2.71 -15.39 -22.38
CA ALA A 251 4.03 -16.01 -22.23
C ALA A 251 4.35 -16.35 -20.77
N ALA A 252 3.89 -15.55 -19.82
CA ALA A 252 4.12 -15.72 -18.40
C ALA A 252 3.19 -16.77 -17.75
N ALA A 253 1.88 -16.71 -18.02
CA ALA A 253 0.84 -17.46 -17.31
C ALA A 253 0.02 -18.42 -18.21
N GLY A 254 0.24 -18.39 -19.53
CA GLY A 254 -0.55 -19.14 -20.49
C GLY A 254 -1.86 -18.43 -20.87
N ASP A 255 -2.76 -19.16 -21.53
CA ASP A 255 -4.05 -18.68 -22.06
C ASP A 255 -5.26 -19.31 -21.37
N ARG A 256 -5.08 -19.90 -20.20
CA ARG A 256 -6.12 -20.59 -19.41
C ARG A 256 -6.06 -20.19 -17.96
N VAL A 257 -5.85 -18.89 -17.69
CA VAL A 257 -5.78 -18.34 -16.35
C VAL A 257 -7.15 -18.49 -15.67
N THR A 258 -7.14 -19.02 -14.44
CA THR A 258 -8.37 -19.21 -13.65
C THR A 258 -8.78 -17.92 -12.95
N LEU A 259 -7.82 -17.16 -12.46
CA LEU A 259 -8.02 -15.89 -11.79
C LEU A 259 -6.93 -14.90 -12.18
N VAL A 260 -7.32 -13.71 -12.63
CA VAL A 260 -6.44 -12.56 -12.68
C VAL A 260 -6.73 -11.68 -11.47
N THR A 261 -5.70 -11.24 -10.76
CA THR A 261 -5.84 -10.27 -9.66
C THR A 261 -5.10 -8.97 -9.99
N ALA A 262 -5.65 -7.84 -9.55
CA ALA A 262 -4.96 -6.57 -9.53
C ALA A 262 -5.34 -5.83 -8.24
N PHE A 263 -4.38 -5.70 -7.32
CA PHE A 263 -4.60 -5.08 -6.03
C PHE A 263 -3.80 -3.80 -5.92
N GLN A 264 -4.50 -2.68 -5.70
CA GLN A 264 -3.93 -1.33 -5.60
C GLN A 264 -2.97 -1.03 -6.77
N ALA A 265 -3.35 -1.43 -7.98
CA ALA A 265 -2.48 -1.34 -9.14
C ALA A 265 -3.17 -0.76 -10.37
N LEU A 266 -4.47 -1.03 -10.58
CA LEU A 266 -5.14 -0.65 -11.83
C LEU A 266 -5.24 0.87 -12.00
N HIS A 267 -5.43 1.62 -10.90
CA HIS A 267 -5.49 3.09 -10.94
C HIS A 267 -4.15 3.74 -11.33
N ASP A 268 -3.03 3.05 -11.10
CA ASP A 268 -1.67 3.50 -11.41
C ASP A 268 -1.17 2.99 -12.78
N MET A 269 -1.90 2.09 -13.45
CA MET A 269 -1.57 1.67 -14.81
C MET A 269 -1.89 2.78 -15.81
N GLY A 270 -0.91 3.21 -16.59
CA GLY A 270 -1.11 4.23 -17.63
C GLY A 270 -2.07 3.80 -18.76
N ARG A 271 -2.31 2.47 -18.90
CA ARG A 271 -3.21 1.92 -19.93
C ARG A 271 -4.21 0.92 -19.32
N PRO A 272 -5.10 1.37 -18.42
CA PRO A 272 -5.99 0.47 -17.69
C PRO A 272 -6.96 -0.30 -18.57
N VAL A 273 -7.49 0.30 -19.63
CA VAL A 273 -8.39 -0.38 -20.58
C VAL A 273 -7.66 -1.49 -21.33
N GLN A 274 -6.41 -1.24 -21.78
CA GLN A 274 -5.60 -2.25 -22.45
C GLN A 274 -5.20 -3.37 -21.48
N ALA A 275 -4.91 -3.03 -20.21
CA ALA A 275 -4.63 -4.04 -19.19
C ALA A 275 -5.84 -4.95 -18.96
N LEU A 276 -7.03 -4.39 -18.79
CA LEU A 276 -8.27 -5.16 -18.65
C LEU A 276 -8.57 -6.02 -19.89
N ALA A 277 -8.33 -5.49 -21.09
CA ALA A 277 -8.46 -6.27 -22.32
C ALA A 277 -7.45 -7.43 -22.39
N ALA A 278 -6.19 -7.18 -21.99
CA ALA A 278 -5.16 -8.20 -21.91
C ALA A 278 -5.49 -9.28 -20.87
N PHE A 279 -6.05 -8.90 -19.72
CA PHE A 279 -6.53 -9.85 -18.71
C PHE A 279 -7.63 -10.75 -19.27
N ARG A 280 -8.61 -10.18 -19.98
CA ARG A 280 -9.67 -10.95 -20.64
C ARG A 280 -9.11 -11.98 -21.63
N GLU A 281 -8.07 -11.61 -22.40
CA GLU A 281 -7.48 -12.48 -23.43
C GLU A 281 -6.75 -13.71 -22.88
N VAL A 282 -6.29 -13.67 -21.63
CA VAL A 282 -5.59 -14.80 -20.99
C VAL A 282 -6.50 -15.64 -20.11
N LEU A 283 -7.72 -15.19 -19.84
CA LEU A 283 -8.68 -15.96 -19.05
C LEU A 283 -9.07 -17.27 -19.76
N GLY A 284 -9.07 -18.35 -19.01
CA GLY A 284 -9.69 -19.61 -19.41
C GLY A 284 -11.20 -19.57 -19.22
N ASP A 285 -11.88 -20.58 -19.76
CA ASP A 285 -13.35 -20.72 -19.63
C ASP A 285 -13.77 -20.65 -18.14
N GLY A 286 -14.71 -19.76 -17.82
CA GLY A 286 -15.18 -19.52 -16.47
C GLY A 286 -14.12 -18.90 -15.53
N GLY A 287 -13.05 -18.33 -16.06
CA GLY A 287 -12.13 -17.49 -15.30
C GLY A 287 -12.74 -16.13 -14.95
N ALA A 288 -12.16 -15.45 -13.98
CA ALA A 288 -12.59 -14.12 -13.57
C ALA A 288 -11.40 -13.20 -13.27
N ILE A 289 -11.66 -11.91 -13.25
CA ILE A 289 -10.72 -10.90 -12.77
C ILE A 289 -11.24 -10.39 -11.42
N LEU A 290 -10.38 -10.33 -10.42
CA LEU A 290 -10.63 -9.73 -9.11
C LEU A 290 -9.76 -8.47 -9.00
N VAL A 291 -10.40 -7.32 -8.94
CA VAL A 291 -9.72 -6.05 -8.69
C VAL A 291 -10.07 -5.57 -7.28
N GLY A 292 -9.06 -5.25 -6.47
CA GLY A 292 -9.19 -4.53 -5.22
C GLY A 292 -8.45 -3.21 -5.34
N ASP A 293 -9.17 -2.08 -5.41
CA ASP A 293 -8.54 -0.78 -5.70
C ASP A 293 -9.12 0.35 -4.87
N GLU A 294 -8.34 1.42 -4.76
CA GLU A 294 -8.61 2.58 -3.94
C GLU A 294 -9.95 3.25 -4.30
N HIS A 295 -10.91 3.18 -3.39
CA HIS A 295 -12.21 3.81 -3.61
C HIS A 295 -12.34 5.17 -2.90
N GLY A 296 -13.28 5.96 -3.35
CA GLY A 296 -13.82 7.14 -2.67
C GLY A 296 -15.31 7.22 -2.94
N ASP A 297 -15.96 8.22 -2.39
CA ASP A 297 -17.35 8.52 -2.71
C ASP A 297 -17.47 8.78 -4.23
N ASP A 298 -18.56 8.32 -4.84
CA ASP A 298 -18.76 8.52 -6.28
C ASP A 298 -18.92 10.00 -6.65
N GLU A 299 -19.37 10.83 -5.70
CA GLU A 299 -19.37 12.29 -5.80
C GLU A 299 -18.19 12.89 -5.01
N LYS A 300 -17.54 13.90 -5.61
CA LYS A 300 -16.44 14.61 -4.93
C LYS A 300 -16.99 15.50 -3.84
N ALA A 301 -16.69 15.18 -2.58
CA ALA A 301 -17.00 16.03 -1.44
C ALA A 301 -15.90 17.07 -1.18
N ALA A 302 -16.30 18.26 -0.72
CA ALA A 302 -15.37 19.29 -0.28
C ALA A 302 -16.00 20.05 0.92
N PRO A 303 -15.48 19.90 2.15
CA PRO A 303 -14.31 19.07 2.51
C PRO A 303 -14.62 17.57 2.48
N ALA A 304 -13.62 16.79 2.09
CA ALA A 304 -13.69 15.33 2.09
C ALA A 304 -13.35 14.74 3.47
N GLY A 305 -13.73 13.47 3.67
CA GLY A 305 -13.35 12.68 4.86
C GLY A 305 -11.83 12.45 4.94
N GLU A 306 -11.35 12.00 6.08
CA GLU A 306 -9.92 11.90 6.38
C GLU A 306 -9.21 10.92 5.43
N VAL A 307 -9.79 9.75 5.18
CA VAL A 307 -9.23 8.73 4.29
C VAL A 307 -9.18 9.23 2.84
N GLU A 308 -10.23 9.88 2.34
CA GLU A 308 -10.22 10.42 0.98
C GLU A 308 -9.22 11.58 0.85
N ARG A 309 -9.06 12.42 1.88
CA ARG A 309 -8.01 13.46 1.89
C ARG A 309 -6.61 12.87 1.80
N LEU A 310 -6.34 11.76 2.52
CA LEU A 310 -5.07 11.04 2.42
C LEU A 310 -4.84 10.51 1.00
N LYS A 311 -5.83 9.83 0.42
CA LYS A 311 -5.77 9.31 -0.95
C LYS A 311 -5.53 10.41 -1.97
N LEU A 312 -6.23 11.53 -1.86
CA LEU A 312 -6.04 12.67 -2.76
C LEU A 312 -4.65 13.32 -2.60
N ALA A 313 -4.09 13.33 -1.39
CA ALA A 313 -2.72 13.79 -1.17
C ALA A 313 -1.70 12.84 -1.82
N MET A 314 -1.90 11.52 -1.69
CA MET A 314 -1.08 10.51 -2.39
C MET A 314 -1.23 10.62 -3.90
N SER A 315 -2.44 10.88 -4.40
CA SER A 315 -2.70 11.13 -5.81
C SER A 315 -1.84 12.26 -6.38
N VAL A 316 -1.77 13.39 -5.66
CA VAL A 316 -0.96 14.56 -6.03
C VAL A 316 0.53 14.27 -5.99
N LEU A 317 0.98 13.55 -4.97
CA LEU A 317 2.41 13.37 -4.68
C LEU A 317 3.03 12.16 -5.38
N HIS A 318 2.21 11.15 -5.75
CA HIS A 318 2.69 9.89 -6.30
C HIS A 318 1.92 9.44 -7.55
N CYS A 319 0.64 9.03 -7.43
CA CYS A 319 -0.05 8.31 -8.50
C CYS A 319 -0.16 9.13 -9.78
N VAL A 320 -0.55 10.41 -9.71
CA VAL A 320 -0.64 11.29 -10.90
C VAL A 320 0.74 11.52 -11.52
N PRO A 321 1.79 11.93 -10.78
CA PRO A 321 3.12 12.10 -11.37
C PRO A 321 3.71 10.81 -11.95
N ALA A 322 3.56 9.69 -11.26
CA ALA A 322 4.11 8.41 -11.71
C ALA A 322 3.43 7.91 -13.00
N THR A 323 2.09 7.91 -13.03
CA THR A 323 1.34 7.50 -14.20
C THR A 323 1.57 8.44 -15.39
N TRP A 324 1.72 9.74 -15.14
CA TRP A 324 1.97 10.71 -16.21
C TRP A 324 3.34 10.58 -16.88
N ALA A 325 4.29 9.91 -16.23
CA ALA A 325 5.58 9.59 -16.83
C ALA A 325 5.49 8.54 -17.94
N GLU A 326 4.43 7.71 -17.94
CA GLU A 326 4.18 6.76 -19.01
C GLU A 326 3.70 7.48 -20.28
N SER A 327 4.16 7.07 -21.45
CA SER A 327 3.70 7.63 -22.72
C SER A 327 2.25 7.24 -23.01
N ASP A 328 1.44 8.20 -23.47
CA ASP A 328 0.04 8.01 -23.81
C ASP A 328 -0.83 7.51 -22.64
N ALA A 329 -0.47 7.89 -21.41
CA ALA A 329 -1.15 7.44 -20.22
C ALA A 329 -2.53 8.04 -20.03
N VAL A 330 -3.47 7.23 -19.53
CA VAL A 330 -4.71 7.68 -18.90
C VAL A 330 -4.43 7.92 -17.42
N VAL A 331 -4.32 9.18 -17.04
CA VAL A 331 -3.98 9.55 -15.65
C VAL A 331 -5.24 9.66 -14.81
N ASN A 332 -5.56 8.63 -14.04
CA ASN A 332 -6.74 8.61 -13.17
C ASN A 332 -6.47 9.29 -11.81
N GLY A 333 -5.32 9.02 -11.23
CA GLY A 333 -5.01 9.31 -9.83
C GLY A 333 -5.51 8.20 -8.89
N THR A 334 -5.22 8.32 -7.60
CA THR A 334 -5.42 7.24 -6.61
C THR A 334 -6.88 6.78 -6.52
N VAL A 335 -7.85 7.70 -6.49
CA VAL A 335 -9.26 7.34 -6.27
C VAL A 335 -9.91 6.81 -7.53
N LEU A 336 -10.17 5.50 -7.56
CA LEU A 336 -10.89 4.85 -8.65
C LEU A 336 -12.39 4.81 -8.35
N ARG A 337 -13.16 5.65 -9.03
CA ARG A 337 -14.61 5.74 -8.83
C ARG A 337 -15.35 4.66 -9.61
N SER A 338 -16.51 4.25 -9.12
CA SER A 338 -17.29 3.13 -9.70
C SER A 338 -17.66 3.38 -11.16
N HIS A 339 -18.00 4.61 -11.53
CA HIS A 339 -18.32 4.95 -12.91
C HIS A 339 -17.11 4.87 -13.86
N THR A 340 -15.90 5.21 -13.38
CA THR A 340 -14.66 5.07 -14.14
C THR A 340 -14.34 3.59 -14.39
N MET A 341 -14.45 2.75 -13.34
CA MET A 341 -14.27 1.31 -13.48
C MET A 341 -15.24 0.72 -14.48
N THR A 342 -16.53 1.07 -14.39
CA THR A 342 -17.56 0.57 -15.31
C THR A 342 -17.27 0.98 -16.76
N SER A 343 -16.80 2.21 -17.02
CA SER A 343 -16.40 2.66 -18.37
C SER A 343 -15.24 1.84 -18.90
N TRP A 344 -14.17 1.68 -18.11
CA TRP A 344 -12.98 0.91 -18.52
C TRP A 344 -13.30 -0.55 -18.82
N VAL A 345 -14.17 -1.16 -18.00
CA VAL A 345 -14.64 -2.55 -18.21
C VAL A 345 -15.37 -2.68 -19.55
N ALA A 346 -16.29 -1.77 -19.86
CA ALA A 346 -17.03 -1.78 -21.12
C ALA A 346 -16.09 -1.54 -22.32
N GLU A 347 -15.18 -0.58 -22.24
CA GLU A 347 -14.20 -0.26 -23.28
C GLU A 347 -13.23 -1.43 -23.52
N ALA A 348 -12.85 -2.20 -22.48
CA ALA A 348 -12.03 -3.39 -22.58
C ALA A 348 -12.77 -4.61 -23.18
N GLY A 349 -14.08 -4.48 -23.43
CA GLY A 349 -14.93 -5.54 -23.97
C GLY A 349 -15.25 -6.66 -22.97
N LEU A 350 -15.16 -6.37 -21.67
CA LEU A 350 -15.67 -7.22 -20.59
C LEU A 350 -17.20 -7.01 -20.50
N THR A 351 -17.93 -8.04 -20.04
CA THR A 351 -19.40 -8.07 -20.06
C THR A 351 -20.02 -7.80 -18.69
N SER A 352 -19.24 -7.87 -17.62
CA SER A 352 -19.72 -7.72 -16.25
C SER A 352 -18.73 -6.95 -15.39
N CYS A 353 -19.25 -6.07 -14.53
CA CYS A 353 -18.54 -5.35 -13.48
C CYS A 353 -19.41 -5.39 -12.22
N GLU A 354 -19.13 -6.33 -11.35
CA GLU A 354 -19.86 -6.54 -10.09
C GLU A 354 -19.03 -6.00 -8.93
N VAL A 355 -19.63 -5.13 -8.11
CA VAL A 355 -19.04 -4.71 -6.84
C VAL A 355 -19.29 -5.81 -5.82
N LEU A 356 -18.22 -6.33 -5.23
CA LEU A 356 -18.31 -7.38 -4.22
C LEU A 356 -18.62 -6.80 -2.84
N ASP A 357 -19.39 -7.55 -2.06
CA ASP A 357 -19.69 -7.23 -0.66
C ASP A 357 -18.48 -7.58 0.23
N VAL A 358 -17.46 -6.72 0.19
CA VAL A 358 -16.27 -6.77 1.03
C VAL A 358 -16.12 -5.42 1.70
N GLU A 359 -16.23 -5.39 3.01
CA GLU A 359 -15.93 -4.18 3.79
C GLU A 359 -14.41 -4.03 3.90
N HIS A 360 -13.88 -2.90 3.39
CA HIS A 360 -12.48 -2.55 3.50
C HIS A 360 -12.33 -1.03 3.60
N PRO A 361 -11.47 -0.50 4.49
CA PRO A 361 -11.40 0.95 4.74
C PRO A 361 -10.84 1.74 3.56
N PHE A 362 -10.06 1.11 2.70
CA PHE A 362 -9.38 1.77 1.59
C PHE A 362 -9.84 1.31 0.23
N TRP A 363 -10.21 0.00 0.05
CA TRP A 363 -10.44 -0.59 -1.26
C TRP A 363 -11.90 -0.94 -1.48
N ARG A 364 -12.31 -0.88 -2.77
CA ARG A 364 -13.52 -1.50 -3.29
C ARG A 364 -13.12 -2.66 -4.16
N PHE A 365 -13.82 -3.77 -4.00
CA PHE A 365 -13.54 -4.99 -4.73
C PHE A 365 -14.53 -5.18 -5.87
N TYR A 366 -14.00 -5.62 -7.02
CA TYR A 366 -14.78 -5.86 -8.21
C TYR A 366 -14.49 -7.25 -8.76
N ARG A 367 -15.56 -7.97 -9.14
CA ARG A 367 -15.48 -9.13 -10.02
C ARG A 367 -15.78 -8.66 -11.43
N LEU A 368 -14.88 -8.96 -12.39
CA LEU A 368 -15.04 -8.65 -13.80
C LEU A 368 -15.02 -9.94 -14.63
N SER A 369 -15.80 -9.99 -15.73
CA SER A 369 -15.85 -11.12 -16.65
C SER A 369 -16.23 -10.70 -18.07
#